data_9d840f74d7a668aa158cc22176ff16fb
#
_entry.id   9d840f74d7a668aa158cc22176ff16fb
#
_cell.length_a   1.000
_cell.length_b   1.000
_cell.length_c   1.000
_cell.angle_alpha   90.00
_cell.angle_beta   90.00
_cell.angle_gamma   90.00
#
_symmetry.space_group_name_H-M   'P 1'
#
loop_
_entity.id
_entity.type
_entity.pdbx_description
1 polymer ?
#
loop_
_entity_poly.entity_id
_entity_poly.type
_entity_poly.pdbx_seq_one_letter_code
_entity_poly.pdbx_strand_id
1 'polypeptide(L)'
;DVYKRQIKIVVGGLTRLTDSGLSITQWQLFSGILPPLNIDHWNHYFDLYKKIPEYKLQNYSMSLEEFKVIFWWEFIHRFLGRLIGLLFLVPLIYFTIKIGFKKTINFHLIFILICLQGFIGWYMVSSGLVDRVDVSHYRLALHLVLAFIILSLVFWNYLKYKKIELPSNKINTFLPLSFVILLFVQLIMGAFV
;
A
#
# COMPACT_ATOMS: atom_id res chain seq x y z
N ASP A 1 1.67 4.89 -15.92
CA ASP A 1 1.94 4.34 -14.55
C ASP A 1 0.77 4.43 -13.57
N VAL A 2 -0.34 5.08 -13.95
CA VAL A 2 -1.60 5.08 -13.20
C VAL A 2 -2.11 3.65 -13.01
N TYR A 3 -2.08 2.82 -14.05
CA TYR A 3 -2.51 1.41 -14.02
C TYR A 3 -1.74 0.55 -13.01
N LYS A 4 -0.42 0.75 -12.85
CA LYS A 4 0.40 -0.01 -11.88
C LYS A 4 0.00 0.28 -10.43
N ARG A 5 -0.46 1.50 -10.14
CA ARG A 5 -0.93 1.87 -8.79
C ARG A 5 -2.34 1.35 -8.50
N GLN A 6 -3.21 1.31 -9.51
CA GLN A 6 -4.53 0.67 -9.38
C GLN A 6 -4.38 -0.80 -9.00
N ILE A 7 -3.47 -1.55 -9.65
CA ILE A 7 -3.19 -2.95 -9.32
C ILE A 7 -2.79 -3.10 -7.84
N LYS A 8 -1.95 -2.20 -7.31
CA LYS A 8 -1.55 -2.26 -5.90
C LYS A 8 -2.73 -2.05 -4.93
N ILE A 9 -3.65 -1.12 -5.23
CA ILE A 9 -4.85 -0.90 -4.41
C ILE A 9 -5.73 -2.16 -4.44
N VAL A 10 -5.92 -2.78 -5.62
CA VAL A 10 -6.69 -4.02 -5.75
C VAL A 10 -6.03 -5.15 -4.97
N VAL A 11 -4.72 -5.35 -5.11
CA VAL A 11 -3.98 -6.39 -4.36
C VAL A 11 -4.03 -6.12 -2.86
N GLY A 12 -3.94 -4.86 -2.42
CA GLY A 12 -4.12 -4.50 -1.01
C GLY A 12 -5.52 -4.82 -0.48
N GLY A 13 -6.56 -4.58 -1.29
CA GLY A 13 -7.93 -4.98 -0.98
C GLY A 13 -8.08 -6.51 -0.87
N LEU A 14 -7.46 -7.27 -1.79
CA LEU A 14 -7.45 -8.72 -1.74
C LEU A 14 -6.70 -9.25 -0.51
N THR A 15 -5.59 -8.63 -0.11
CA THR A 15 -4.87 -8.96 1.13
C THR A 15 -5.78 -8.80 2.36
N ARG A 16 -6.64 -7.79 2.37
CA ARG A 16 -7.65 -7.60 3.44
C ARG A 16 -8.73 -8.67 3.39
N LEU A 17 -9.31 -8.92 2.20
CA LEU A 17 -10.38 -9.90 2.01
C LEU A 17 -9.96 -11.35 2.26
N THR A 18 -8.67 -11.64 2.22
CA THR A 18 -8.10 -12.98 2.47
C THR A 18 -7.48 -13.10 3.87
N ASP A 19 -7.68 -12.12 4.74
CA ASP A 19 -7.09 -12.02 6.09
C ASP A 19 -5.57 -12.31 6.10
N SER A 20 -4.86 -11.84 5.05
CA SER A 20 -3.45 -12.15 4.84
C SER A 20 -2.50 -11.09 5.43
N GLY A 21 -3.04 -10.06 6.08
CA GLY A 21 -2.28 -8.85 6.44
C GLY A 21 -1.27 -9.00 7.56
N LEU A 22 -1.25 -10.13 8.29
CA LEU A 22 -0.36 -10.42 9.40
C LEU A 22 0.48 -11.70 9.18
N SER A 23 0.46 -12.29 7.99
CA SER A 23 1.16 -13.56 7.67
C SER A 23 2.69 -13.42 7.69
N ILE A 24 3.23 -12.24 7.35
CA ILE A 24 4.67 -11.95 7.38
C ILE A 24 5.00 -11.15 8.64
N THR A 25 5.40 -11.86 9.69
CA THR A 25 5.60 -11.30 11.03
C THR A 25 6.88 -10.47 11.19
N GLN A 26 7.86 -10.66 10.31
CA GLN A 26 9.13 -9.93 10.36
C GLN A 26 9.18 -8.83 9.30
N TRP A 27 9.62 -7.63 9.71
CA TRP A 27 9.88 -6.56 8.77
C TRP A 27 11.31 -6.65 8.24
N GLN A 28 11.42 -7.05 6.99
CA GLN A 28 12.69 -7.16 6.28
C GLN A 28 12.65 -6.29 5.04
N LEU A 29 13.18 -5.07 5.13
CA LEU A 29 13.09 -4.09 4.05
C LEU A 29 13.86 -4.57 2.80
N PHE A 30 15.05 -5.09 2.98
CA PHE A 30 15.94 -5.53 1.90
C PHE A 30 15.95 -7.05 1.71
N SER A 31 16.15 -7.83 2.78
CA SER A 31 16.22 -9.30 2.70
C SER A 31 14.88 -9.96 2.34
N GLY A 32 13.74 -9.33 2.71
CA GLY A 32 12.40 -9.81 2.35
C GLY A 32 11.98 -9.52 0.90
N ILE A 33 12.91 -9.33 -0.03
CA ILE A 33 12.64 -9.18 -1.47
C ILE A 33 12.44 -10.55 -2.12
N LEU A 34 13.11 -11.60 -1.61
CA LEU A 34 12.96 -12.96 -2.10
C LEU A 34 11.95 -13.72 -1.25
N PRO A 35 11.08 -14.52 -1.88
CA PRO A 35 10.18 -15.41 -1.16
C PRO A 35 10.96 -16.59 -0.55
N PRO A 36 10.37 -17.38 0.36
CA PRO A 36 10.96 -18.63 0.82
C PRO A 36 11.22 -19.59 -0.35
N LEU A 37 12.47 -20.05 -0.51
CA LEU A 37 12.89 -20.85 -1.66
C LEU A 37 12.89 -22.35 -1.40
N ASN A 38 12.91 -22.78 -0.13
CA ASN A 38 12.95 -24.18 0.27
C ASN A 38 11.98 -24.46 1.43
N ILE A 39 11.78 -25.74 1.73
CA ILE A 39 10.83 -26.17 2.75
C ILE A 39 11.21 -25.68 4.16
N ASP A 40 12.50 -25.58 4.47
CA ASP A 40 12.98 -25.14 5.78
C ASP A 40 12.66 -23.66 6.00
N HIS A 41 12.81 -22.83 4.96
CA HIS A 41 12.39 -21.43 5.02
C HIS A 41 10.86 -21.29 5.19
N TRP A 42 10.07 -22.11 4.49
CA TRP A 42 8.62 -22.12 4.67
C TRP A 42 8.22 -22.51 6.09
N ASN A 43 8.81 -23.56 6.63
CA ASN A 43 8.56 -23.99 8.02
C ASN A 43 8.96 -22.88 9.00
N HIS A 44 10.11 -22.23 8.80
CA HIS A 44 10.55 -21.11 9.64
C HIS A 44 9.52 -19.97 9.68
N TYR A 45 9.03 -19.50 8.53
CA TYR A 45 8.02 -18.43 8.49
C TYR A 45 6.69 -18.87 9.10
N PHE A 46 6.30 -20.10 8.87
CA PHE A 46 5.09 -20.66 9.47
C PHE A 46 5.21 -20.77 10.99
N ASP A 47 6.34 -21.18 11.51
CA ASP A 47 6.59 -21.26 12.97
C ASP A 47 6.63 -19.85 13.62
N LEU A 48 7.05 -18.84 12.90
CA LEU A 48 6.91 -17.45 13.36
C LEU A 48 5.44 -17.01 13.39
N TYR A 49 4.67 -17.34 12.35
CA TYR A 49 3.24 -17.03 12.28
C TYR A 49 2.44 -17.71 13.39
N LYS A 50 2.77 -18.97 13.74
CA LYS A 50 2.13 -19.70 14.85
C LYS A 50 2.26 -19.02 16.22
N LYS A 51 3.18 -18.06 16.37
CA LYS A 51 3.40 -17.35 17.64
C LYS A 51 2.46 -16.18 17.86
N ILE A 52 1.88 -15.63 16.81
CA ILE A 52 1.01 -14.43 16.89
C ILE A 52 -0.42 -14.78 17.33
N PRO A 53 -1.17 -13.79 17.86
CA PRO A 53 -2.55 -13.97 18.31
C PRO A 53 -3.50 -14.47 17.23
N GLU A 54 -3.36 -13.99 16.00
CA GLU A 54 -4.22 -14.38 14.87
C GLU A 54 -4.19 -15.91 14.66
N TYR A 55 -3.01 -16.52 14.61
CA TYR A 55 -2.91 -17.97 14.48
C TYR A 55 -3.54 -18.68 15.67
N LYS A 56 -3.21 -18.26 16.89
CA LYS A 56 -3.65 -18.94 18.12
C LYS A 56 -5.15 -18.91 18.35
N LEU A 57 -5.81 -17.84 17.90
CA LEU A 57 -7.24 -17.58 18.19
C LEU A 57 -8.15 -17.87 17.00
N GLN A 58 -7.67 -17.70 15.77
CA GLN A 58 -8.48 -17.85 14.55
C GLN A 58 -8.00 -19.00 13.65
N ASN A 59 -6.68 -19.12 13.44
CA ASN A 59 -6.11 -20.00 12.42
C ASN A 59 -5.34 -21.21 13.03
N TYR A 60 -5.68 -21.64 14.25
CA TYR A 60 -4.97 -22.68 15.00
C TYR A 60 -4.87 -24.05 14.28
N SER A 61 -5.77 -24.33 13.34
CA SER A 61 -5.78 -25.56 12.54
C SER A 61 -5.20 -25.39 11.13
N MET A 62 -4.68 -24.19 10.81
CA MET A 62 -4.16 -23.89 9.47
C MET A 62 -2.96 -24.77 9.13
N SER A 63 -3.01 -25.38 7.94
CA SER A 63 -1.91 -26.14 7.36
C SER A 63 -0.84 -25.25 6.76
N LEU A 64 0.35 -25.81 6.48
CA LEU A 64 1.42 -25.09 5.77
C LEU A 64 0.98 -24.63 4.38
N GLU A 65 0.17 -25.40 3.67
CA GLU A 65 -0.30 -25.03 2.33
C GLU A 65 -1.26 -23.86 2.37
N GLU A 66 -2.17 -23.80 3.32
CA GLU A 66 -3.06 -22.65 3.54
C GLU A 66 -2.26 -21.40 3.95
N PHE A 67 -1.25 -21.55 4.83
CA PHE A 67 -0.34 -20.48 5.19
C PHE A 67 0.40 -19.90 3.96
N LYS A 68 0.86 -20.73 3.02
CA LYS A 68 1.50 -20.28 1.80
C LYS A 68 0.59 -19.36 0.99
N VAL A 69 -0.71 -19.60 0.95
CA VAL A 69 -1.67 -18.76 0.21
C VAL A 69 -1.73 -17.35 0.81
N ILE A 70 -1.92 -17.23 2.12
CA ILE A 70 -1.97 -15.91 2.78
C ILE A 70 -0.61 -15.20 2.74
N PHE A 71 0.48 -15.94 2.87
CA PHE A 71 1.83 -15.40 2.73
C PHE A 71 2.06 -14.78 1.34
N TRP A 72 1.64 -15.44 0.25
CA TRP A 72 1.81 -14.93 -1.10
C TRP A 72 1.02 -13.64 -1.36
N TRP A 73 -0.19 -13.50 -0.85
CA TRP A 73 -0.95 -12.26 -0.98
C TRP A 73 -0.23 -11.09 -0.31
N GLU A 74 0.25 -11.26 0.90
CA GLU A 74 0.99 -10.23 1.61
C GLU A 74 2.35 -9.95 0.96
N PHE A 75 3.07 -10.99 0.55
CA PHE A 75 4.37 -10.87 -0.13
C PHE A 75 4.25 -10.05 -1.43
N ILE A 76 3.29 -10.39 -2.30
CA ILE A 76 3.05 -9.67 -3.55
C ILE A 76 2.70 -8.20 -3.27
N HIS A 77 1.86 -7.93 -2.27
CA HIS A 77 1.52 -6.56 -1.88
C HIS A 77 2.76 -5.78 -1.45
N ARG A 78 3.58 -6.34 -0.57
CA ARG A 78 4.84 -5.73 -0.11
C ARG A 78 5.85 -5.56 -1.25
N PHE A 79 5.98 -6.54 -2.14
CA PHE A 79 6.85 -6.49 -3.30
C PHE A 79 6.45 -5.36 -4.27
N LEU A 80 5.17 -5.27 -4.61
CA LEU A 80 4.64 -4.18 -5.44
C LEU A 80 4.87 -2.81 -4.81
N GLY A 81 4.79 -2.70 -3.47
CA GLY A 81 5.12 -1.47 -2.76
C GLY A 81 6.57 -1.02 -2.98
N ARG A 82 7.52 -1.94 -2.85
CA ARG A 82 8.94 -1.68 -3.10
C ARG A 82 9.19 -1.32 -4.57
N LEU A 83 8.60 -2.09 -5.48
CA LEU A 83 8.74 -1.88 -6.92
C LEU A 83 8.24 -0.48 -7.33
N ILE A 84 7.09 -0.04 -6.83
CA ILE A 84 6.56 1.31 -7.09
C ILE A 84 7.49 2.38 -6.56
N GLY A 85 8.06 2.19 -5.36
CA GLY A 85 9.04 3.10 -4.78
C GLY A 85 10.27 3.25 -5.69
N LEU A 86 10.84 2.15 -6.16
CA LEU A 86 12.00 2.15 -7.06
C LEU A 86 11.66 2.75 -8.44
N LEU A 87 10.53 2.38 -9.03
CA LEU A 87 10.08 2.90 -10.32
C LEU A 87 9.76 4.39 -10.29
N PHE A 88 9.53 4.95 -9.12
CA PHE A 88 9.36 6.39 -8.92
C PHE A 88 10.71 7.07 -8.65
N LEU A 89 11.54 6.48 -7.80
CA LEU A 89 12.82 7.05 -7.35
C LEU A 89 13.82 7.20 -8.51
N VAL A 90 13.99 6.16 -9.34
CA VAL A 90 14.99 6.17 -10.41
C VAL A 90 14.76 7.31 -11.42
N PRO A 91 13.53 7.48 -11.99
CA PRO A 91 13.25 8.66 -12.83
C PRO A 91 13.35 9.99 -12.07
N LEU A 92 12.96 10.03 -10.80
CA LEU A 92 13.06 11.24 -9.98
C LEU A 92 14.51 11.73 -9.89
N ILE A 93 15.45 10.84 -9.57
CA ILE A 93 16.87 11.16 -9.51
C ILE A 93 17.36 11.65 -10.87
N TYR A 94 17.06 10.91 -11.94
CA TYR A 94 17.46 11.28 -13.31
C TYR A 94 16.99 12.68 -13.69
N PHE A 95 15.70 12.98 -13.49
CA PHE A 95 15.15 14.29 -13.84
C PHE A 95 15.64 15.40 -12.91
N THR A 96 15.88 15.10 -11.63
CA THR A 96 16.47 16.08 -10.70
C THR A 96 17.85 16.53 -11.16
N ILE A 97 18.68 15.58 -11.60
CA ILE A 97 20.02 15.89 -12.16
C ILE A 97 19.90 16.67 -13.47
N LYS A 98 18.94 16.31 -14.34
CA LYS A 98 18.84 16.89 -15.69
C LYS A 98 18.21 18.28 -15.74
N ILE A 99 17.16 18.54 -14.95
CA ILE A 99 16.38 19.78 -15.02
C ILE A 99 16.36 20.60 -13.73
N GLY A 100 17.01 20.07 -12.68
CA GLY A 100 17.21 20.73 -11.40
C GLY A 100 16.10 20.48 -10.39
N PHE A 101 16.46 20.56 -9.10
CA PHE A 101 15.59 20.28 -7.96
C PHE A 101 14.33 21.16 -7.93
N LYS A 102 14.46 22.48 -8.23
CA LYS A 102 13.31 23.40 -8.20
C LYS A 102 12.17 22.99 -9.15
N LYS A 103 12.51 22.42 -10.31
CA LYS A 103 11.52 21.96 -11.29
C LYS A 103 10.90 20.60 -10.94
N THR A 104 11.55 19.83 -10.08
CA THR A 104 11.12 18.49 -9.67
C THR A 104 10.55 18.43 -8.25
N ILE A 105 10.43 19.56 -7.56
CA ILE A 105 10.02 19.63 -6.14
C ILE A 105 8.69 18.92 -5.86
N ASN A 106 7.69 19.06 -6.73
CA ASN A 106 6.41 18.39 -6.57
C ASN A 106 6.54 16.86 -6.59
N PHE A 107 7.46 16.34 -7.40
CA PHE A 107 7.71 14.88 -7.44
C PHE A 107 8.48 14.41 -6.21
N HIS A 108 9.36 15.23 -5.63
CA HIS A 108 10.00 14.93 -4.35
C HIS A 108 8.97 14.85 -3.22
N LEU A 109 7.99 15.78 -3.18
CA LEU A 109 6.90 15.71 -2.21
C LEU A 109 6.06 14.44 -2.37
N ILE A 110 5.74 14.04 -3.61
CA ILE A 110 5.04 12.77 -3.87
C ILE A 110 5.89 11.57 -3.42
N PHE A 111 7.20 11.60 -3.64
CA PHE A 111 8.09 10.53 -3.19
C PHE A 111 8.14 10.42 -1.66
N ILE A 112 8.17 11.54 -0.94
CA ILE A 112 8.06 11.55 0.52
C ILE A 112 6.74 10.90 0.98
N LEU A 113 5.61 11.21 0.32
CA LEU A 113 4.34 10.58 0.62
C LEU A 113 4.34 9.06 0.32
N ILE A 114 5.06 8.62 -0.71
CA ILE A 114 5.25 7.18 -1.01
C ILE A 114 6.07 6.50 0.10
N CYS A 115 7.10 7.15 0.61
CA CYS A 115 7.88 6.65 1.75
C CYS A 115 7.02 6.59 3.02
N LEU A 116 6.23 7.63 3.28
CA LEU A 116 5.28 7.68 4.39
C LEU A 116 4.22 6.58 4.28
N GLN A 117 3.73 6.30 3.08
CA GLN A 117 2.81 5.19 2.82
C GLN A 117 3.42 3.83 3.22
N GLY A 118 4.70 3.60 2.90
CA GLY A 118 5.43 2.41 3.34
C GLY A 118 5.59 2.33 4.86
N PHE A 119 5.90 3.46 5.50
CA PHE A 119 6.02 3.56 6.95
C PHE A 119 4.68 3.28 7.67
N ILE A 120 3.58 3.88 7.20
CA ILE A 120 2.25 3.63 7.77
C ILE A 120 1.85 2.15 7.59
N GLY A 121 2.16 1.55 6.43
CA GLY A 121 1.94 0.12 6.21
C GLY A 121 2.72 -0.76 7.18
N TRP A 122 3.98 -0.45 7.42
CA TRP A 122 4.78 -1.13 8.45
C TRP A 122 4.19 -0.95 9.86
N TYR A 123 3.88 0.27 10.24
CA TYR A 123 3.30 0.58 11.56
C TYR A 123 1.95 -0.13 11.77
N MET A 124 1.14 -0.21 10.72
CA MET A 124 -0.13 -0.93 10.72
C MET A 124 0.05 -2.41 11.07
N VAL A 125 0.96 -3.10 10.38
CA VAL A 125 1.24 -4.52 10.58
C VAL A 125 1.92 -4.76 11.93
N SER A 126 3.00 -4.04 12.24
CA SER A 126 3.78 -4.25 13.47
C SER A 126 2.93 -4.13 14.73
N SER A 127 1.94 -3.25 14.70
CA SER A 127 1.01 -3.06 15.82
C SER A 127 -0.12 -4.10 15.89
N GLY A 128 -0.42 -4.77 14.78
CA GLY A 128 -1.38 -5.87 14.73
C GLY A 128 -0.80 -7.19 15.27
N LEU A 129 0.52 -7.35 15.22
CA LEU A 129 1.20 -8.59 15.62
C LEU A 129 1.26 -8.83 17.14
N VAL A 130 1.01 -7.82 17.98
CA VAL A 130 1.25 -7.91 19.43
C VAL A 130 0.04 -8.46 20.18
N ASP A 131 -1.11 -7.77 20.08
CA ASP A 131 -2.29 -8.06 20.93
C ASP A 131 -3.59 -8.22 20.11
N ARG A 132 -3.52 -8.27 18.78
CA ARG A 132 -4.70 -8.26 17.91
C ARG A 132 -4.70 -9.47 16.97
N VAL A 133 -5.90 -9.81 16.53
CA VAL A 133 -6.13 -10.86 15.52
C VAL A 133 -6.23 -10.27 14.10
N ASP A 134 -6.36 -8.94 14.02
CA ASP A 134 -6.50 -8.19 12.77
C ASP A 134 -5.78 -6.85 12.82
N VAL A 135 -5.70 -6.20 11.68
CA VAL A 135 -5.14 -4.86 11.54
C VAL A 135 -6.13 -3.80 12.05
N SER A 136 -5.65 -2.79 12.75
CA SER A 136 -6.50 -1.67 13.23
C SER A 136 -7.20 -0.96 12.07
N HIS A 137 -8.53 -0.85 12.14
CA HIS A 137 -9.37 -0.15 11.16
C HIS A 137 -8.94 1.31 10.95
N TYR A 138 -8.57 2.03 12.01
CA TYR A 138 -8.08 3.41 11.92
C TYR A 138 -6.78 3.52 11.11
N ARG A 139 -5.83 2.60 11.32
CA ARG A 139 -4.56 2.58 10.60
C ARG A 139 -4.75 2.15 9.15
N LEU A 140 -5.65 1.20 8.93
CA LEU A 140 -6.07 0.79 7.58
C LEU A 140 -6.72 1.97 6.83
N ALA A 141 -7.64 2.70 7.45
CA ALA A 141 -8.26 3.89 6.88
C ALA A 141 -7.22 4.95 6.51
N LEU A 142 -6.27 5.23 7.41
CA LEU A 142 -5.18 6.18 7.14
C LEU A 142 -4.32 5.74 5.95
N HIS A 143 -3.93 4.47 5.92
CA HIS A 143 -3.14 3.89 4.83
C HIS A 143 -3.88 3.98 3.49
N LEU A 144 -5.17 3.67 3.47
CA LEU A 144 -6.00 3.70 2.28
C LEU A 144 -6.21 5.13 1.77
N VAL A 145 -6.55 6.07 2.66
CA VAL A 145 -6.74 7.49 2.33
C VAL A 145 -5.45 8.08 1.75
N LEU A 146 -4.29 7.82 2.36
CA LEU A 146 -3.02 8.30 1.85
C LEU A 146 -2.69 7.71 0.47
N ALA A 147 -3.02 6.43 0.23
CA ALA A 147 -2.84 5.81 -1.09
C ALA A 147 -3.64 6.53 -2.18
N PHE A 148 -4.89 6.91 -1.89
CA PHE A 148 -5.73 7.66 -2.83
C PHE A 148 -5.27 9.11 -3.03
N ILE A 149 -4.76 9.77 -1.98
CA ILE A 149 -4.14 11.09 -2.12
C ILE A 149 -2.93 11.01 -3.07
N ILE A 150 -2.05 10.03 -2.88
CA ILE A 150 -0.88 9.84 -3.76
C ILE A 150 -1.33 9.57 -5.20
N LEU A 151 -2.33 8.71 -5.39
CA LEU A 151 -2.89 8.42 -6.72
C LEU A 151 -3.43 9.69 -7.38
N SER A 152 -4.20 10.50 -6.64
CA SER A 152 -4.77 11.77 -7.12
C SER A 152 -3.68 12.77 -7.52
N LEU A 153 -2.62 12.90 -6.71
CA LEU A 153 -1.50 13.79 -7.01
C LEU A 153 -0.73 13.37 -8.27
N VAL A 154 -0.51 12.06 -8.45
CA VAL A 154 0.14 11.54 -9.66
C VAL A 154 -0.74 11.75 -10.88
N PHE A 155 -2.05 11.47 -10.76
CA PHE A 155 -3.00 11.69 -11.83
C PHE A 155 -3.10 13.17 -12.21
N TRP A 156 -3.12 14.07 -11.22
CA TRP A 156 -3.10 15.52 -11.45
C TRP A 156 -1.86 15.98 -12.23
N ASN A 157 -0.66 15.47 -11.86
CA ASN A 157 0.58 15.78 -12.59
C ASN A 157 0.56 15.21 -14.01
N TYR A 158 -0.06 14.04 -14.23
CA TYR A 158 -0.27 13.47 -15.56
C TYR A 158 -1.17 14.35 -16.44
N LEU A 159 -2.28 14.86 -15.91
CA LEU A 159 -3.18 15.77 -16.64
C LEU A 159 -2.46 17.05 -17.03
N LYS A 160 -1.67 17.63 -16.11
CA LYS A 160 -0.84 18.81 -16.42
C LYS A 160 0.19 18.55 -17.52
N TYR A 161 0.84 17.39 -17.49
CA TYR A 161 1.80 16.99 -18.51
C TYR A 161 1.14 16.84 -19.89
N LYS A 162 -0.06 16.27 -19.95
CA LYS A 162 -0.83 16.13 -21.18
C LYS A 162 -1.43 17.45 -21.68
N LYS A 163 -1.28 18.54 -20.94
CA LYS A 163 -1.88 19.85 -21.26
C LYS A 163 -3.38 19.75 -21.54
N ILE A 164 -4.08 18.91 -20.77
CA ILE A 164 -5.53 18.78 -20.88
C ILE A 164 -6.13 20.07 -20.32
N GLU A 165 -6.67 20.87 -21.21
CA GLU A 165 -7.38 22.09 -20.84
C GLU A 165 -8.71 21.72 -20.19
N LEU A 166 -8.88 22.16 -18.95
CA LEU A 166 -10.17 22.05 -18.29
C LEU A 166 -11.10 23.13 -18.89
N PRO A 167 -12.39 22.83 -19.10
CA PRO A 167 -13.34 23.80 -19.60
C PRO A 167 -13.29 25.09 -18.77
N SER A 168 -13.08 26.22 -19.41
CA SER A 168 -12.96 27.54 -18.74
C SER A 168 -14.30 28.10 -18.26
N ASN A 169 -15.42 27.46 -18.60
CA ASN A 169 -16.74 27.87 -18.15
C ASN A 169 -16.81 27.74 -16.62
N LYS A 170 -17.50 28.70 -15.98
CA LYS A 170 -17.76 28.69 -14.52
C LYS A 170 -18.52 27.40 -14.13
N ILE A 171 -17.77 26.32 -13.97
CA ILE A 171 -18.33 25.06 -13.49
C ILE A 171 -18.69 25.29 -12.03
N ASN A 172 -19.91 24.94 -11.66
CA ASN A 172 -20.27 24.88 -10.25
C ASN A 172 -19.41 23.81 -9.58
N THR A 173 -18.42 24.24 -8.80
CA THR A 173 -17.46 23.37 -8.14
C THR A 173 -18.06 22.59 -6.96
N PHE A 174 -19.25 22.97 -6.51
CA PHE A 174 -19.91 22.31 -5.37
C PHE A 174 -20.17 20.83 -5.64
N LEU A 175 -20.75 20.49 -6.79
CA LEU A 175 -21.09 19.10 -7.12
C LEU A 175 -19.84 18.19 -7.23
N PRO A 176 -18.79 18.54 -8.03
CA PRO A 176 -17.56 17.72 -8.06
C PRO A 176 -16.88 17.62 -6.68
N LEU A 177 -16.84 18.70 -5.91
CA LEU A 177 -16.23 18.70 -4.58
C LEU A 177 -17.00 17.78 -3.61
N SER A 178 -18.34 17.86 -3.60
CA SER A 178 -19.17 16.98 -2.76
C SER A 178 -18.98 15.52 -3.13
N PHE A 179 -18.84 15.20 -4.42
CA PHE A 179 -18.55 13.84 -4.89
C PHE A 179 -17.18 13.33 -4.40
N VAL A 180 -16.14 14.16 -4.46
CA VAL A 180 -14.81 13.80 -3.93
C VAL A 180 -14.87 13.57 -2.42
N ILE A 181 -15.56 14.44 -1.68
CA ILE A 181 -15.74 14.26 -0.22
C ILE A 181 -16.46 12.95 0.07
N LEU A 182 -17.56 12.64 -0.63
CA LEU A 182 -18.31 11.39 -0.46
C LEU A 182 -17.44 10.17 -0.77
N LEU A 183 -16.57 10.22 -1.79
CA LEU A 183 -15.62 9.14 -2.08
C LEU A 183 -14.66 8.91 -0.90
N PHE A 184 -14.10 9.98 -0.32
CA PHE A 184 -13.21 9.83 0.85
C PHE A 184 -13.95 9.30 2.07
N VAL A 185 -15.18 9.74 2.31
CA VAL A 185 -16.04 9.17 3.37
C VAL A 185 -16.27 7.68 3.12
N GLN A 186 -16.61 7.28 1.90
CA GLN A 186 -16.79 5.88 1.52
C GLN A 186 -15.53 5.04 1.73
N LEU A 187 -14.35 5.57 1.39
CA LEU A 187 -13.07 4.89 1.63
C LEU A 187 -12.82 4.65 3.12
N ILE A 188 -13.09 5.66 3.96
CA ILE A 188 -12.95 5.55 5.41
C ILE A 188 -13.94 4.51 5.95
N MET A 189 -15.22 4.61 5.58
CA MET A 189 -16.24 3.66 6.02
C MET A 189 -15.92 2.22 5.59
N GLY A 190 -15.42 2.02 4.36
CA GLY A 190 -14.99 0.71 3.87
C GLY A 190 -13.81 0.10 4.62
N ALA A 191 -13.00 0.92 5.29
CA ALA A 191 -11.91 0.42 6.15
C ALA A 191 -12.41 -0.04 7.53
N PHE A 192 -13.65 0.31 7.91
CA PHE A 192 -14.27 -0.06 9.20
C PHE A 192 -15.14 -1.31 9.10
N VAL A 193 -15.38 -1.81 7.91
CA VAL A 193 -16.05 -3.08 7.63
C VAL A 193 -15.03 -4.18 7.45
#